data_ec950358288e7799ade81f76426963f5
#
_entry.id   ec950358288e7799ade81f76426963f5
#
_cell.length_a   1.000
_cell.length_b   1.000
_cell.length_c   1.000
_cell.angle_alpha   90.00
_cell.angle_beta   90.00
_cell.angle_gamma   90.00
#
_symmetry.space_group_name_H-M   'P 1'
#
loop_
_entity.id
_entity.type
_entity.pdbx_description
1 polymer ?
#
loop_
_entity_poly.entity_id
_entity_poly.type
_entity_poly.pdbx_seq_one_letter_code
_entity_poly.pdbx_strand_id
1 'polypeptide(L)'
;MNQPILSYAIQQRRYQAAVPFISRTVLDIGCGQANLPDFVPPLEMYVGLDVHVGCLQLAQKRYPQHQFYQLDLDRQFFPSELLDQRFQTITMMAILEHLAYPLHSVWQAAELLAPSGYLIVTTPTSLSHRVHQIGAYLGLFYREAVDEHKTVLDRDSLSWLFIAVGLEVVVYKKFQFGCNQLIVGKRRN
;
A
#
# COMPACT_ATOMS: atom_id res chain seq x y z
N MET A 1 8.47 -1.90 19.99
CA MET A 1 8.68 -3.32 19.63
C MET A 1 9.62 -3.35 18.43
N ASN A 2 10.74 -4.09 18.52
CA ASN A 2 11.68 -4.21 17.40
C ASN A 2 11.02 -5.05 16.31
N GLN A 3 10.76 -4.46 15.15
CA GLN A 3 10.34 -5.24 13.97
C GLN A 3 11.47 -6.24 13.62
N PRO A 4 11.14 -7.49 13.25
CA PRO A 4 12.15 -8.43 12.79
C PRO A 4 12.91 -7.84 11.60
N ILE A 5 14.23 -7.97 11.58
CA ILE A 5 15.14 -7.41 10.55
C ILE A 5 14.67 -7.78 9.12
N LEU A 6 14.12 -8.97 8.95
CA LEU A 6 13.62 -9.45 7.66
C LEU A 6 12.37 -8.68 7.21
N SER A 7 11.45 -8.34 8.13
CA SER A 7 10.25 -7.53 7.81
C SER A 7 10.63 -6.14 7.32
N TYR A 8 11.63 -5.51 7.94
CA TYR A 8 12.14 -4.21 7.51
C TYR A 8 12.75 -4.28 6.11
N ALA A 9 13.59 -5.29 5.81
CA ALA A 9 14.18 -5.47 4.49
C ALA A 9 13.11 -5.72 3.40
N ILE A 10 12.05 -6.47 3.71
CA ILE A 10 10.93 -6.71 2.80
C ILE A 10 10.20 -5.40 2.51
N GLN A 11 9.92 -4.61 3.53
CA GLN A 11 9.26 -3.31 3.40
C GLN A 11 10.08 -2.34 2.54
N GLN A 12 11.39 -2.23 2.80
CA GLN A 12 12.30 -1.40 1.98
C GLN A 12 12.23 -1.76 0.49
N ARG A 13 12.23 -3.07 0.16
CA ARG A 13 12.13 -3.51 -1.24
C ARG A 13 10.80 -3.14 -1.89
N ARG A 14 9.70 -3.10 -1.12
CA ARG A 14 8.40 -2.62 -1.62
C ARG A 14 8.48 -1.14 -1.99
N TYR A 15 9.03 -0.29 -1.10
CA TYR A 15 9.23 1.13 -1.40
C TYR A 15 10.14 1.33 -2.61
N GLN A 16 11.29 0.67 -2.66
CA GLN A 16 12.21 0.76 -3.82
C GLN A 16 11.54 0.37 -5.13
N ALA A 17 10.64 -0.62 -5.12
CA ALA A 17 9.90 -1.03 -6.30
C ALA A 17 8.90 0.04 -6.77
N ALA A 18 8.37 0.85 -5.85
CA ALA A 18 7.37 1.89 -6.10
C ALA A 18 7.97 3.25 -6.46
N VAL A 19 9.17 3.58 -5.93
CA VAL A 19 9.84 4.89 -6.10
C VAL A 19 9.79 5.46 -7.52
N PRO A 20 10.00 4.69 -8.61
CA PRO A 20 9.96 5.23 -9.97
C PRO A 20 8.62 5.85 -10.39
N PHE A 21 7.55 5.59 -9.65
CA PHE A 21 6.18 6.03 -9.97
C PHE A 21 5.65 7.04 -8.95
N ILE A 22 6.46 7.40 -7.94
CA ILE A 22 6.04 8.34 -6.90
C ILE A 22 6.34 9.77 -7.34
N SER A 23 5.29 10.59 -7.33
CA SER A 23 5.33 12.02 -7.61
C SER A 23 5.35 12.84 -6.32
N ARG A 24 5.15 14.16 -6.42
CA ARG A 24 5.35 15.09 -5.28
C ARG A 24 4.17 15.18 -4.32
N THR A 25 2.95 14.80 -4.76
CA THR A 25 1.76 14.78 -3.92
C THR A 25 1.30 13.33 -3.74
N VAL A 26 1.32 12.84 -2.49
CA VAL A 26 1.13 11.42 -2.16
C VAL A 26 0.03 11.23 -1.12
N LEU A 27 -0.89 10.31 -1.39
CA LEU A 27 -1.75 9.69 -0.38
C LEU A 27 -1.25 8.27 -0.14
N ASP A 28 -0.81 7.98 1.09
CA ASP A 28 -0.27 6.68 1.48
C ASP A 28 -1.30 5.95 2.37
N ILE A 29 -1.96 4.97 1.80
CA ILE A 29 -3.02 4.18 2.45
C ILE A 29 -2.38 2.97 3.11
N GLY A 30 -2.55 2.85 4.44
CA GLY A 30 -1.82 1.90 5.28
C GLY A 30 -0.39 2.38 5.54
N CYS A 31 -0.23 3.67 5.82
CA CYS A 31 1.07 4.33 5.93
C CYS A 31 1.92 3.86 7.11
N GLY A 32 1.32 3.22 8.14
CA GLY A 32 2.00 2.85 9.36
C GLY A 32 2.66 4.06 10.04
N GLN A 33 3.96 3.98 10.25
CA GLN A 33 4.77 5.08 10.83
C GLN A 33 5.29 6.07 9.77
N ALA A 34 4.71 6.10 8.58
CA ALA A 34 5.08 6.94 7.45
C ALA A 34 6.57 6.75 7.06
N ASN A 35 6.95 5.52 6.71
CA ASN A 35 8.32 5.24 6.30
C ASN A 35 8.58 5.58 4.82
N LEU A 36 7.54 5.71 3.98
CA LEU A 36 7.69 6.00 2.55
C LEU A 36 8.47 7.30 2.26
N PRO A 37 8.25 8.42 2.97
CA PRO A 37 9.01 9.66 2.76
C PRO A 37 10.53 9.52 2.86
N ASP A 38 11.06 8.51 3.56
CA ASP A 38 12.52 8.29 3.65
C ASP A 38 13.16 7.77 2.36
N PHE A 39 12.33 7.26 1.44
CA PHE A 39 12.79 6.61 0.20
C PHE A 39 12.62 7.49 -1.04
N VAL A 40 11.99 8.65 -0.90
CA VAL A 40 11.64 9.53 -2.03
C VAL A 40 12.20 10.94 -1.80
N PRO A 41 12.39 11.74 -2.86
CA PRO A 41 12.70 13.16 -2.71
C PRO A 41 11.65 13.88 -1.85
N PRO A 42 11.97 15.07 -1.31
CA PRO A 42 11.00 15.82 -0.50
C PRO A 42 9.66 15.99 -1.21
N LEU A 43 8.59 15.62 -0.50
CA LEU A 43 7.22 15.67 -0.98
C LEU A 43 6.63 17.07 -0.71
N GLU A 44 5.86 17.59 -1.66
CA GLU A 44 5.09 18.82 -1.49
C GLU A 44 3.89 18.60 -0.56
N MET A 45 3.24 17.45 -0.72
CA MET A 45 2.12 17.05 0.10
C MET A 45 2.20 15.54 0.35
N TYR A 46 2.12 15.17 1.62
CA TYR A 46 1.96 13.76 2.01
C TYR A 46 0.81 13.66 3.00
N VAL A 47 -0.11 12.76 2.69
CA VAL A 47 -1.22 12.39 3.57
C VAL A 47 -1.12 10.90 3.86
N GLY A 48 -1.12 10.52 5.13
CA GLY A 48 -1.07 9.14 5.57
C GLY A 48 -2.40 8.69 6.19
N LEU A 49 -2.90 7.53 5.78
CA LEU A 49 -4.06 6.88 6.39
C LEU A 49 -3.64 5.55 7.00
N ASP A 50 -4.07 5.27 8.22
CA ASP A 50 -3.86 3.97 8.88
C ASP A 50 -4.95 3.72 9.93
N VAL A 51 -5.21 2.45 10.25
CA VAL A 51 -6.14 2.07 11.32
C VAL A 51 -5.51 2.21 12.70
N HIS A 52 -4.19 2.13 12.79
CA HIS A 52 -3.44 2.11 14.05
C HIS A 52 -3.04 3.50 14.53
N VAL A 53 -3.78 4.05 15.50
CA VAL A 53 -3.52 5.37 16.11
C VAL A 53 -2.08 5.52 16.61
N GLY A 54 -1.51 4.48 17.23
CA GLY A 54 -0.12 4.53 17.75
C GLY A 54 0.92 4.73 16.65
N CYS A 55 0.69 4.15 15.46
CA CYS A 55 1.55 4.37 14.29
C CYS A 55 1.43 5.81 13.78
N LEU A 56 0.19 6.33 13.68
CA LEU A 56 -0.07 7.70 13.23
C LEU A 56 0.53 8.75 14.19
N GLN A 57 0.50 8.51 15.50
CA GLN A 57 1.14 9.39 16.49
C GLN A 57 2.67 9.46 16.30
N LEU A 58 3.30 8.34 15.96
CA LEU A 58 4.72 8.30 15.62
C LEU A 58 5.01 8.99 14.29
N ALA A 59 4.18 8.77 13.28
CA ALA A 59 4.25 9.43 11.99
C ALA A 59 4.13 10.95 12.14
N GLN A 60 3.15 11.45 12.91
CA GLN A 60 2.94 12.88 13.15
C GLN A 60 4.12 13.53 13.89
N LYS A 61 4.73 12.83 14.85
CA LYS A 61 5.94 13.31 15.53
C LYS A 61 7.14 13.41 14.58
N ARG A 62 7.25 12.46 13.65
CA ARG A 62 8.35 12.38 12.69
C ARG A 62 8.22 13.39 11.56
N TYR A 63 7.00 13.63 11.12
CA TYR A 63 6.66 14.51 10.00
C TYR A 63 5.54 15.48 10.38
N PRO A 64 5.80 16.47 11.26
CA PRO A 64 4.76 17.38 11.77
C PRO A 64 4.13 18.26 10.69
N GLN A 65 4.78 18.41 9.53
CA GLN A 65 4.30 19.18 8.39
C GLN A 65 3.30 18.41 7.51
N HIS A 66 3.13 17.10 7.72
CA HIS A 66 2.24 16.24 6.94
C HIS A 66 0.96 15.91 7.71
N GLN A 67 -0.05 15.41 7.00
CA GLN A 67 -1.36 15.11 7.56
C GLN A 67 -1.54 13.60 7.74
N PHE A 68 -2.15 13.21 8.86
CA PHE A 68 -2.41 11.81 9.16
C PHE A 68 -3.81 11.64 9.71
N TYR A 69 -4.55 10.67 9.17
CA TYR A 69 -5.93 10.38 9.56
C TYR A 69 -6.07 8.91 9.94
N GLN A 70 -6.80 8.66 11.03
CA GLN A 70 -7.21 7.31 11.36
C GLN A 70 -8.36 6.89 10.46
N LEU A 71 -8.23 5.74 9.79
CA LEU A 71 -9.24 5.21 8.91
C LEU A 71 -9.24 3.67 8.90
N ASP A 72 -10.44 3.09 9.11
CA ASP A 72 -10.72 1.68 8.84
C ASP A 72 -11.39 1.57 7.46
N LEU A 73 -10.64 1.13 6.45
CA LEU A 73 -11.10 1.03 5.05
C LEU A 73 -12.25 0.03 4.84
N ASP A 74 -12.40 -0.94 5.74
CA ASP A 74 -13.50 -1.91 5.66
C ASP A 74 -14.82 -1.35 6.21
N ARG A 75 -14.78 -0.22 6.95
CA ARG A 75 -15.93 0.33 7.68
C ARG A 75 -16.26 1.77 7.36
N GLN A 76 -15.32 2.51 6.80
CA GLN A 76 -15.43 3.96 6.66
C GLN A 76 -15.10 4.41 5.24
N PHE A 77 -15.72 5.51 4.83
CA PHE A 77 -15.30 6.27 3.65
C PHE A 77 -14.14 7.19 4.00
N PHE A 78 -13.45 7.68 3.00
CA PHE A 78 -12.40 8.67 3.20
C PHE A 78 -12.95 9.94 3.88
N PRO A 79 -12.14 10.59 4.75
CA PRO A 79 -12.51 11.84 5.40
C PRO A 79 -12.94 12.89 4.37
N SER A 80 -13.96 13.68 4.72
CA SER A 80 -14.48 14.75 3.85
C SER A 80 -13.40 15.74 3.42
N GLU A 81 -12.41 15.98 4.27
CA GLU A 81 -11.27 16.86 4.04
C GLU A 81 -10.38 16.41 2.87
N LEU A 82 -10.46 15.14 2.49
CA LEU A 82 -9.70 14.57 1.38
C LEU A 82 -10.49 14.58 0.06
N LEU A 83 -11.80 14.68 0.09
CA LEU A 83 -12.65 14.51 -1.10
C LEU A 83 -12.40 15.56 -2.19
N ASP A 84 -11.99 16.77 -1.79
CA ASP A 84 -11.64 17.86 -2.71
C ASP A 84 -10.16 17.87 -3.10
N GLN A 85 -9.34 16.99 -2.51
CA GLN A 85 -7.93 16.87 -2.83
C GLN A 85 -7.71 15.93 -4.00
N ARG A 86 -6.61 16.16 -4.73
CA ARG A 86 -6.18 15.27 -5.82
C ARG A 86 -4.69 14.96 -5.68
N PHE A 87 -4.38 13.68 -5.74
CA PHE A 87 -3.02 13.18 -5.54
C PHE A 87 -2.43 12.67 -6.86
N GLN A 88 -1.19 13.05 -7.13
CA GLN A 88 -0.46 12.53 -8.28
C GLN A 88 -0.08 11.05 -8.09
N THR A 89 0.08 10.64 -6.83
CA THR A 89 0.35 9.24 -6.48
C THR A 89 -0.49 8.84 -5.28
N ILE A 90 -1.09 7.65 -5.38
CA ILE A 90 -1.71 6.97 -4.25
C ILE A 90 -1.01 5.62 -4.08
N THR A 91 -0.65 5.28 -2.85
CA THR A 91 0.04 4.02 -2.53
C THR A 91 -0.81 3.16 -1.60
N MET A 92 -0.81 1.84 -1.85
CA MET A 92 -1.40 0.80 -0.99
C MET A 92 -0.37 -0.35 -0.87
N MET A 93 0.55 -0.22 0.10
CA MET A 93 1.68 -1.13 0.24
C MET A 93 1.36 -2.26 1.20
N ALA A 94 1.05 -3.46 0.68
CA ALA A 94 0.68 -4.64 1.47
C ALA A 94 -0.54 -4.38 2.36
N ILE A 95 -1.61 -3.86 1.78
CA ILE A 95 -2.86 -3.54 2.44
C ILE A 95 -4.03 -4.33 1.83
N LEU A 96 -4.09 -4.46 0.50
CA LEU A 96 -5.25 -5.06 -0.16
C LEU A 96 -5.56 -6.49 0.29
N GLU A 97 -4.54 -7.27 0.62
CA GLU A 97 -4.68 -8.65 1.11
C GLU A 97 -5.39 -8.74 2.47
N HIS A 98 -5.43 -7.64 3.23
CA HIS A 98 -6.07 -7.56 4.54
C HIS A 98 -7.51 -7.06 4.49
N LEU A 99 -7.94 -6.48 3.35
CA LEU A 99 -9.25 -5.86 3.22
C LEU A 99 -10.34 -6.89 2.88
N ALA A 100 -11.53 -6.70 3.46
CA ALA A 100 -12.71 -7.49 3.13
C ALA A 100 -13.32 -7.04 1.78
N TYR A 101 -13.17 -5.74 1.44
CA TYR A 101 -13.76 -5.14 0.24
C TYR A 101 -12.71 -4.42 -0.60
N PRO A 102 -11.72 -5.13 -1.21
CA PRO A 102 -10.60 -4.51 -1.92
C PRO A 102 -11.05 -3.65 -3.11
N LEU A 103 -12.10 -4.03 -3.85
CA LEU A 103 -12.64 -3.24 -4.95
C LEU A 103 -13.14 -1.86 -4.48
N HIS A 104 -13.84 -1.82 -3.34
CA HIS A 104 -14.35 -0.57 -2.78
C HIS A 104 -13.20 0.38 -2.41
N SER A 105 -12.15 -0.14 -1.78
CA SER A 105 -10.99 0.65 -1.39
C SER A 105 -10.19 1.16 -2.59
N VAL A 106 -10.04 0.33 -3.63
CA VAL A 106 -9.39 0.72 -4.89
C VAL A 106 -10.21 1.79 -5.62
N TRP A 107 -11.55 1.66 -5.60
CA TRP A 107 -12.46 2.67 -6.17
C TRP A 107 -12.33 4.01 -5.44
N GLN A 108 -12.41 4.05 -4.11
CA GLN A 108 -12.23 5.28 -3.33
C GLN A 108 -10.87 5.94 -3.64
N ALA A 109 -9.80 5.14 -3.70
CA ALA A 109 -8.48 5.63 -4.04
C ALA A 109 -8.43 6.23 -5.46
N ALA A 110 -9.05 5.56 -6.45
CA ALA A 110 -9.08 6.03 -7.83
C ALA A 110 -9.79 7.39 -7.99
N GLU A 111 -10.84 7.65 -7.19
CA GLU A 111 -11.56 8.93 -7.21
C GLU A 111 -10.67 10.11 -6.78
N LEU A 112 -9.70 9.89 -5.90
CA LEU A 112 -8.78 10.93 -5.41
C LEU A 112 -7.51 11.10 -6.28
N LEU A 113 -7.33 10.29 -7.33
CA LEU A 113 -6.21 10.49 -8.24
C LEU A 113 -6.38 11.77 -9.08
N ALA A 114 -5.31 12.52 -9.22
CA ALA A 114 -5.22 13.58 -10.22
C ALA A 114 -5.28 12.99 -11.64
N PRO A 115 -5.66 13.78 -12.66
CA PRO A 115 -5.49 13.38 -14.05
C PRO A 115 -4.05 12.92 -14.31
N SER A 116 -3.87 11.82 -15.03
CA SER A 116 -2.57 11.15 -15.26
C SER A 116 -1.85 10.66 -13.99
N GLY A 117 -2.47 10.70 -12.82
CA GLY A 117 -1.92 10.17 -11.55
C GLY A 117 -1.82 8.66 -11.51
N TYR A 118 -1.04 8.14 -10.59
CA TYR A 118 -0.75 6.71 -10.43
C TYR A 118 -1.31 6.15 -9.12
N LEU A 119 -2.01 5.02 -9.20
CA LEU A 119 -2.27 4.14 -8.07
C LEU A 119 -1.22 3.03 -8.08
N ILE A 120 -0.51 2.86 -6.98
CA ILE A 120 0.56 1.88 -6.82
C ILE A 120 0.16 0.91 -5.71
N VAL A 121 0.08 -0.36 -6.05
CA VAL A 121 -0.26 -1.42 -5.09
C VAL A 121 0.85 -2.45 -5.06
N THR A 122 1.23 -2.88 -3.85
CA THR A 122 2.04 -4.08 -3.65
C THR A 122 1.28 -5.08 -2.78
N THR A 123 1.39 -6.36 -3.12
CA THR A 123 0.84 -7.46 -2.31
C THR A 123 1.79 -8.66 -2.31
N PRO A 124 1.75 -9.54 -1.32
CA PRO A 124 2.40 -10.83 -1.41
C PRO A 124 1.76 -11.68 -2.52
N THR A 125 2.54 -12.57 -3.10
CA THR A 125 2.04 -13.58 -4.05
C THR A 125 1.67 -14.87 -3.32
N SER A 126 0.99 -15.80 -4.02
CA SER A 126 0.73 -17.14 -3.51
C SER A 126 2.03 -17.91 -3.17
N LEU A 127 3.15 -17.58 -3.83
CA LEU A 127 4.46 -18.14 -3.49
C LEU A 127 4.93 -17.68 -2.11
N SER A 128 4.70 -16.41 -1.75
CA SER A 128 5.00 -15.89 -0.41
C SER A 128 4.31 -16.71 0.68
N HIS A 129 3.03 -17.02 0.50
CA HIS A 129 2.27 -17.86 1.43
C HIS A 129 2.93 -19.23 1.66
N ARG A 130 3.34 -19.90 0.58
CA ARG A 130 4.05 -21.20 0.66
C ARG A 130 5.38 -21.09 1.38
N VAL A 131 6.17 -20.06 1.07
CA VAL A 131 7.48 -19.82 1.70
C VAL A 131 7.30 -19.52 3.20
N HIS A 132 6.30 -18.72 3.58
CA HIS A 132 5.99 -18.44 4.98
C HIS A 132 5.53 -19.69 5.74
N GLN A 133 4.69 -20.54 5.14
CA GLN A 133 4.25 -21.80 5.75
C GLN A 133 5.44 -22.76 6.01
N ILE A 134 6.34 -22.91 5.03
CA ILE A 134 7.53 -23.74 5.16
C ILE A 134 8.49 -23.14 6.21
N GLY A 135 8.71 -21.82 6.18
CA GLY A 135 9.57 -21.12 7.13
C GLY A 135 9.02 -21.14 8.56
N ALA A 136 7.70 -21.04 8.73
CA ALA A 136 7.05 -21.19 10.04
C ALA A 136 7.18 -22.63 10.59
N TYR A 137 7.10 -23.64 9.72
CA TYR A 137 7.35 -25.04 10.09
C TYR A 137 8.81 -25.27 10.54
N LEU A 138 9.76 -24.55 9.93
CA LEU A 138 11.19 -24.58 10.28
C LEU A 138 11.56 -23.62 11.44
N GLY A 139 10.59 -22.92 12.05
CA GLY A 139 10.83 -21.99 13.14
C GLY A 139 11.51 -20.68 12.75
N LEU A 140 11.56 -20.36 11.46
CA LEU A 140 12.21 -19.16 10.91
C LEU A 140 11.28 -17.93 10.87
N PHE A 141 9.95 -18.13 10.99
CA PHE A 141 8.93 -17.07 10.96
C PHE A 141 7.88 -17.28 12.06
N TYR A 142 7.27 -16.20 12.54
CA TYR A 142 6.12 -16.28 13.46
C TYR A 142 4.89 -16.85 12.74
N ARG A 143 4.19 -17.78 13.38
CA ARG A 143 2.96 -18.41 12.84
C ARG A 143 1.81 -17.41 12.69
N GLU A 144 1.74 -16.39 13.51
CA GLU A 144 0.66 -15.40 13.52
C GLU A 144 0.59 -14.54 12.24
N ALA A 145 1.70 -14.38 11.50
CA ALA A 145 1.72 -13.62 10.24
C ALA A 145 1.02 -14.33 9.06
N VAL A 146 0.61 -15.59 9.22
CA VAL A 146 -0.01 -16.40 8.13
C VAL A 146 -1.53 -16.25 8.11
N ASP A 147 -2.16 -16.00 9.27
CA ASP A 147 -3.61 -16.05 9.43
C ASP A 147 -4.34 -14.74 9.10
N GLU A 148 -3.61 -13.63 8.88
CA GLU A 148 -4.21 -12.30 8.65
C GLU A 148 -4.58 -12.01 7.18
N HIS A 149 -4.18 -12.85 6.21
CA HIS A 149 -4.50 -12.60 4.81
C HIS A 149 -5.89 -13.13 4.45
N LYS A 150 -6.82 -12.20 4.25
CA LYS A 150 -8.22 -12.53 3.86
C LYS A 150 -8.31 -12.98 2.39
N THR A 151 -7.41 -12.47 1.52
CA THR A 151 -7.46 -12.71 0.08
C THR A 151 -6.06 -12.80 -0.53
N VAL A 152 -5.81 -13.86 -1.29
CA VAL A 152 -4.61 -13.96 -2.14
C VAL A 152 -4.97 -13.42 -3.53
N LEU A 153 -4.46 -12.24 -3.87
CA LEU A 153 -4.68 -11.60 -5.15
C LEU A 153 -3.58 -12.02 -6.13
N ASP A 154 -3.97 -12.61 -7.24
CA ASP A 154 -3.08 -12.87 -8.37
C ASP A 154 -3.04 -11.69 -9.35
N ARG A 155 -2.27 -11.84 -10.44
CA ARG A 155 -2.15 -10.83 -11.48
C ARG A 155 -3.49 -10.44 -12.09
N ASP A 156 -4.31 -11.44 -12.41
CA ASP A 156 -5.55 -11.22 -13.15
C ASP A 156 -6.59 -10.53 -12.25
N SER A 157 -6.69 -10.97 -11.00
CA SER A 157 -7.54 -10.33 -9.97
C SER A 157 -7.13 -8.87 -9.73
N LEU A 158 -5.82 -8.60 -9.57
CA LEU A 158 -5.31 -7.24 -9.40
C LEU A 158 -5.59 -6.37 -10.64
N SER A 159 -5.35 -6.91 -11.84
CA SER A 159 -5.60 -6.18 -13.09
C SER A 159 -7.09 -5.87 -13.25
N TRP A 160 -7.95 -6.82 -12.90
CA TRP A 160 -9.40 -6.63 -12.93
C TRP A 160 -9.84 -5.51 -11.98
N LEU A 161 -9.34 -5.46 -10.74
CA LEU A 161 -9.64 -4.40 -9.79
C LEU A 161 -9.34 -3.01 -10.36
N PHE A 162 -8.19 -2.86 -11.01
CA PHE A 162 -7.77 -1.59 -11.61
C PHE A 162 -8.64 -1.19 -12.81
N ILE A 163 -8.90 -2.13 -13.70
CA ILE A 163 -9.73 -1.90 -14.89
C ILE A 163 -11.18 -1.57 -14.49
N ALA A 164 -11.72 -2.26 -13.48
CA ALA A 164 -13.08 -2.06 -12.98
C ALA A 164 -13.32 -0.63 -12.45
N VAL A 165 -12.28 0.04 -11.97
CA VAL A 165 -12.36 1.44 -11.51
C VAL A 165 -11.85 2.45 -12.55
N GLY A 166 -11.67 2.04 -13.81
CA GLY A 166 -11.29 2.92 -14.92
C GLY A 166 -9.81 3.26 -15.02
N LEU A 167 -8.93 2.56 -14.28
CA LEU A 167 -7.50 2.75 -14.38
C LEU A 167 -6.90 1.89 -15.51
N GLU A 168 -5.90 2.43 -16.19
CA GLU A 168 -5.08 1.71 -17.16
C GLU A 168 -3.90 1.06 -16.43
N VAL A 169 -3.76 -0.26 -16.52
CA VAL A 169 -2.61 -0.98 -15.93
C VAL A 169 -1.38 -0.71 -16.81
N VAL A 170 -0.42 0.06 -16.28
CA VAL A 170 0.80 0.44 -17.00
C VAL A 170 2.02 -0.39 -16.61
N VAL A 171 2.02 -0.97 -15.41
CA VAL A 171 3.11 -1.83 -14.93
C VAL A 171 2.54 -2.99 -14.11
N TYR A 172 3.07 -4.17 -14.36
CA TYR A 172 2.98 -5.30 -13.44
C TYR A 172 4.34 -5.99 -13.37
N LYS A 173 4.85 -6.21 -12.16
CA LYS A 173 6.11 -6.95 -11.95
C LYS A 173 6.09 -7.74 -10.65
N LYS A 174 6.78 -8.87 -10.64
CA LYS A 174 7.13 -9.62 -9.43
C LYS A 174 8.54 -9.23 -8.97
N PHE A 175 8.79 -9.23 -7.67
CA PHE A 175 10.07 -8.92 -7.07
C PHE A 175 10.30 -9.77 -5.82
N GLN A 176 11.48 -9.67 -5.19
CA GLN A 176 11.86 -10.52 -4.04
C GLN A 176 11.68 -12.02 -4.34
N PHE A 177 12.34 -12.47 -5.41
CA PHE A 177 12.27 -13.87 -5.87
C PHE A 177 10.85 -14.34 -6.18
N GLY A 178 9.97 -13.43 -6.57
CA GLY A 178 8.58 -13.73 -6.89
C GLY A 178 7.63 -13.77 -5.68
N CYS A 179 8.10 -13.50 -4.46
CA CYS A 179 7.27 -13.50 -3.25
C CYS A 179 6.38 -12.26 -3.12
N ASN A 180 6.73 -11.16 -3.79
CA ASN A 180 5.93 -9.95 -3.83
C ASN A 180 5.65 -9.54 -5.28
N GLN A 181 4.56 -8.81 -5.45
CA GLN A 181 4.15 -8.26 -6.74
C GLN A 181 3.79 -6.78 -6.59
N LEU A 182 3.98 -6.04 -7.67
CA LEU A 182 3.61 -4.63 -7.81
C LEU A 182 2.76 -4.47 -9.04
N ILE A 183 1.67 -3.74 -8.90
CA ILE A 183 0.86 -3.25 -10.01
C ILE A 183 0.77 -1.73 -9.93
N VAL A 184 0.84 -1.06 -11.07
CA VAL A 184 0.67 0.39 -11.21
C VAL A 184 -0.43 0.65 -12.22
N GLY A 185 -1.44 1.37 -11.79
CA GLY A 185 -2.51 1.88 -12.64
C GLY A 185 -2.40 3.37 -12.83
N LYS A 186 -2.72 3.85 -14.03
CA LYS A 186 -2.74 5.26 -14.38
C LYS A 186 -4.17 5.73 -14.59
N ARG A 187 -4.55 6.87 -14.00
CA ARG A 187 -5.81 7.54 -14.32
C ARG A 187 -5.71 8.17 -15.72
N ARG A 188 -6.71 7.91 -16.56
CA ARG A 188 -6.82 8.61 -17.84
C ARG A 188 -7.18 10.08 -17.63
N ASN A 189 -6.81 10.92 -18.58
CA ASN A 189 -7.18 12.34 -18.59
C ASN A 189 -8.66 12.54 -18.79
#